data_4f52a60ae901118e81cb0f4fd7ad5180
#
_entry.id   4f52a60ae901118e81cb0f4fd7ad5180
#
_cell.length_a   1.000
_cell.length_b   1.000
_cell.length_c   1.000
_cell.angle_alpha   90.00
_cell.angle_beta   90.00
_cell.angle_gamma   90.00
#
_symmetry.space_group_name_H-M   'P 1'
#
loop_
_entity.id
_entity.type
_entity.pdbx_description
1 polymer ?
#
loop_
_entity_poly.entity_id
_entity_poly.type
_entity_poly.pdbx_seq_one_letter_code
_entity_poly.pdbx_strand_id
1 'polypeptide(L)'
;EKMIVGVLSQSEKYAIDNKGTLVSSGGTAGYCIVCVPPEKKYSIYYIQAILGSVQGEWLASLYGEIFRGGYIARGTKVLKQIPIRCIDFENQDDIAKHDDIVRRQKKLIAIGDKLAQVRNNPRKAAPLKRIFEALKIEQQNAINGLYGMSSDEQRQIPLIKEIYAAN
;
A
#
# COMPACT_ATOMS: atom_id res chain seq x y z
N GLU A 1 -5.29 5.70 15.44
CA GLU A 1 -5.14 5.51 13.99
C GLU A 1 -4.71 4.06 13.71
N LYS A 2 -5.34 3.39 12.75
CA LYS A 2 -5.02 2.01 12.38
C LYS A 2 -5.20 1.81 10.88
N MET A 3 -4.59 0.77 10.33
CA MET A 3 -4.85 0.34 8.97
C MET A 3 -5.68 -0.95 8.97
N ILE A 4 -6.76 -0.95 8.20
CA ILE A 4 -7.63 -2.10 7.97
C ILE A 4 -7.19 -2.76 6.65
N VAL A 5 -6.94 -4.05 6.68
CA VAL A 5 -6.49 -4.84 5.53
C VAL A 5 -7.55 -5.88 5.20
N GLY A 6 -8.01 -5.90 3.97
CA GLY A 6 -8.88 -6.98 3.46
C GLY A 6 -8.06 -8.25 3.30
N VAL A 7 -8.40 -9.29 4.06
CA VAL A 7 -7.64 -10.55 4.08
C VAL A 7 -7.65 -11.25 2.73
N LEU A 8 -8.76 -11.20 2.02
CA LEU A 8 -8.88 -11.80 0.68
C LEU A 8 -9.33 -10.74 -0.33
N SER A 9 -8.50 -10.45 -1.33
CA SER A 9 -8.83 -9.42 -2.33
C SER A 9 -8.10 -9.63 -3.65
N GLN A 10 -8.70 -9.09 -4.73
CA GLN A 10 -8.14 -9.03 -6.09
C GLN A 10 -7.36 -7.74 -6.36
N SER A 11 -7.12 -6.93 -5.35
CA SER A 11 -6.36 -5.68 -5.44
C SER A 11 -5.86 -5.28 -4.06
N GLU A 12 -4.94 -4.34 -4.03
CA GLU A 12 -4.49 -3.73 -2.78
C GLU A 12 -5.67 -3.11 -2.02
N LYS A 13 -5.92 -3.57 -0.81
CA LYS A 13 -7.00 -3.08 0.07
C LYS A 13 -6.46 -2.77 1.45
N TYR A 14 -5.78 -1.64 1.54
CA TYR A 14 -5.22 -1.09 2.76
C TYR A 14 -5.88 0.25 3.05
N ALA A 15 -6.78 0.31 4.00
CA ALA A 15 -7.52 1.53 4.35
C ALA A 15 -7.09 2.08 5.71
N ILE A 16 -6.74 3.36 5.77
CA ILE A 16 -6.48 4.05 7.05
C ILE A 16 -7.81 4.39 7.71
N ASP A 17 -7.94 4.02 8.97
CA ASP A 17 -9.10 4.33 9.82
C ASP A 17 -8.68 5.16 11.03
N ASN A 18 -9.24 6.36 11.13
CA ASN A 18 -9.10 7.32 12.24
C ASN A 18 -10.41 7.48 13.02
N LYS A 19 -11.45 6.71 12.65
CA LYS A 19 -12.78 6.84 13.24
C LYS A 19 -13.09 5.77 14.28
N GLY A 20 -12.16 4.83 14.51
CA GLY A 20 -12.38 3.73 15.44
C GLY A 20 -13.34 2.66 14.91
N THR A 21 -13.43 2.47 13.60
CA THR A 21 -14.30 1.47 12.98
C THR A 21 -14.02 0.07 13.53
N LEU A 22 -15.07 -0.62 13.95
CA LEU A 22 -14.97 -2.04 14.33
C LEU A 22 -15.05 -2.91 13.06
N VAL A 23 -14.16 -3.87 12.96
CA VAL A 23 -14.13 -4.83 11.86
C VAL A 23 -14.13 -6.25 12.40
N SER A 24 -14.80 -7.16 11.71
CA SER A 24 -14.75 -8.58 12.06
C SER A 24 -13.48 -9.20 11.52
N SER A 25 -12.74 -9.86 12.40
CA SER A 25 -11.64 -10.73 12.03
C SER A 25 -12.16 -12.16 11.99
N GLY A 26 -12.08 -12.82 10.88
CA GLY A 26 -12.44 -14.22 10.85
C GLY A 26 -12.81 -14.74 9.47
N GLY A 27 -12.52 -16.01 9.24
CA GLY A 27 -12.72 -16.66 7.97
C GLY A 27 -11.85 -16.09 6.84
N THR A 28 -12.07 -16.58 5.65
CA THR A 28 -11.34 -16.23 4.43
C THR A 28 -11.65 -14.81 3.92
N ALA A 29 -12.78 -14.24 4.30
CA ALA A 29 -13.26 -12.94 3.82
C ALA A 29 -13.24 -11.84 4.89
N GLY A 30 -12.51 -12.04 5.99
CA GLY A 30 -12.41 -11.08 7.09
C GLY A 30 -11.42 -9.95 6.84
N TYR A 31 -11.14 -9.23 7.92
CA TYR A 31 -10.18 -8.15 7.93
C TYR A 31 -9.10 -8.42 8.97
N CYS A 32 -7.90 -7.94 8.76
CA CYS A 32 -6.91 -7.79 9.81
C CYS A 32 -6.57 -6.31 10.03
N ILE A 33 -5.99 -6.02 11.19
CA ILE A 33 -5.66 -4.67 11.60
C ILE A 33 -4.14 -4.58 11.77
N VAL A 34 -3.56 -3.50 11.24
CA VAL A 34 -2.18 -3.12 11.49
C VAL A 34 -2.19 -1.82 12.27
N CYS A 35 -1.46 -1.80 13.39
CA CYS A 35 -1.24 -0.62 14.21
C CYS A 35 0.27 -0.38 14.34
N VAL A 36 0.63 0.89 14.46
CA VAL A 36 1.97 1.28 14.89
C VAL A 36 1.91 1.51 16.40
N PRO A 37 2.74 0.83 17.20
CA PRO A 37 2.79 1.06 18.63
C PRO A 37 3.12 2.52 18.95
N PRO A 38 2.51 3.14 20.00
CA PRO A 38 2.68 4.56 20.29
C PRO A 38 4.14 4.98 20.54
N GLU A 39 4.97 4.08 21.04
CA GLU A 39 6.39 4.30 21.29
C GLU A 39 7.25 4.29 20.02
N LYS A 40 6.69 3.90 18.88
CA LYS A 40 7.38 3.90 17.60
C LYS A 40 7.10 5.18 16.82
N LYS A 41 8.14 5.77 16.24
CA LYS A 41 8.06 7.01 15.46
C LYS A 41 7.51 6.84 14.04
N TYR A 42 7.19 5.59 13.62
CA TYR A 42 6.69 5.32 12.28
C TYR A 42 5.28 5.86 12.08
N SER A 43 5.03 6.41 10.89
CA SER A 43 3.68 6.72 10.46
C SER A 43 2.99 5.48 9.87
N ILE A 44 1.71 5.28 10.18
CA ILE A 44 0.91 4.21 9.56
C ILE A 44 0.81 4.40 8.04
N TYR A 45 0.90 5.62 7.52
CA TYR A 45 0.93 5.92 6.08
C TYR A 45 2.22 5.44 5.41
N TYR A 46 3.34 5.42 6.14
CA TYR A 46 4.58 4.82 5.66
C TYR A 46 4.42 3.31 5.45
N ILE A 47 3.85 2.63 6.43
CA ILE A 47 3.56 1.19 6.35
C ILE A 47 2.58 0.89 5.21
N GLN A 48 1.51 1.68 5.09
CA GLN A 48 0.53 1.54 4.01
C GLN A 48 1.18 1.70 2.63
N ALA A 49 2.05 2.70 2.47
CA ALA A 49 2.74 2.96 1.21
C ALA A 49 3.61 1.77 0.78
N ILE A 50 4.36 1.18 1.71
CA ILE A 50 5.21 0.01 1.41
C ILE A 50 4.36 -1.21 1.08
N LEU A 51 3.35 -1.52 1.88
CA LEU A 51 2.49 -2.69 1.63
C LEU A 51 1.71 -2.58 0.32
N GLY A 52 1.26 -1.37 -0.05
CA GLY A 52 0.55 -1.10 -1.32
C GLY A 52 1.47 -0.83 -2.51
N SER A 53 2.79 -0.90 -2.35
CA SER A 53 3.75 -0.79 -3.45
C SER A 53 3.76 -2.04 -4.33
N VAL A 54 4.37 -1.93 -5.51
CA VAL A 54 4.55 -3.08 -6.42
C VAL A 54 5.32 -4.20 -5.72
N GLN A 55 6.35 -3.89 -4.93
CA GLN A 55 7.11 -4.86 -4.16
C GLN A 55 6.27 -5.52 -3.07
N GLY A 56 5.51 -4.72 -2.32
CA GLY A 56 4.64 -5.22 -1.25
C GLY A 56 3.58 -6.18 -1.79
N GLU A 57 2.93 -5.83 -2.88
CA GLU A 57 1.92 -6.67 -3.53
C GLU A 57 2.52 -7.93 -4.17
N TRP A 58 3.71 -7.82 -4.78
CA TRP A 58 4.42 -8.97 -5.30
C TRP A 58 4.78 -9.96 -4.19
N LEU A 59 5.37 -9.49 -3.10
CA LEU A 59 5.68 -10.34 -1.94
C LEU A 59 4.41 -10.93 -1.30
N ALA A 60 3.32 -10.17 -1.23
CA ALA A 60 2.05 -10.69 -0.79
C ALA A 60 1.54 -11.83 -1.68
N SER A 61 1.76 -11.77 -2.99
CA SER A 61 1.40 -12.84 -3.93
C SER A 61 2.29 -14.08 -3.80
N LEU A 62 3.55 -13.92 -3.40
CA LEU A 62 4.49 -15.04 -3.19
C LEU A 62 4.26 -15.76 -1.86
N TYR A 63 3.88 -15.02 -0.80
CA TYR A 63 3.68 -15.59 0.53
C TYR A 63 2.23 -15.95 0.83
N GLY A 64 1.29 -15.37 0.09
CA GLY A 64 -0.14 -15.61 0.24
C GLY A 64 -0.63 -16.79 -0.57
N GLU A 65 -1.71 -17.40 -0.11
CA GLU A 65 -2.44 -18.37 -0.92
C GLU A 65 -3.21 -17.65 -2.02
N ILE A 66 -3.14 -18.21 -3.23
CA ILE A 66 -3.86 -17.70 -4.40
C ILE A 66 -5.12 -18.54 -4.58
N PHE A 67 -6.26 -17.87 -4.60
CA PHE A 67 -7.57 -18.50 -4.80
C PHE A 67 -8.07 -18.26 -6.22
N ARG A 68 -8.99 -19.12 -6.65
CA ARG A 68 -9.63 -19.01 -7.97
C ARG A 68 -10.16 -17.60 -8.21
N GLY A 69 -9.84 -17.05 -9.40
CA GLY A 69 -10.23 -15.70 -9.80
C GLY A 69 -9.24 -14.61 -9.37
N GLY A 70 -8.00 -14.99 -9.07
CA GLY A 70 -6.92 -14.02 -8.76
C GLY A 70 -7.03 -13.36 -7.39
N TYR A 71 -7.75 -13.99 -6.45
CA TYR A 71 -7.76 -13.52 -5.06
C TYR A 71 -6.49 -13.95 -4.35
N ILE A 72 -5.85 -13.02 -3.65
CA ILE A 72 -4.66 -13.26 -2.83
C ILE A 72 -5.03 -13.11 -1.36
N ALA A 73 -4.65 -14.09 -0.53
CA ALA A 73 -4.81 -14.03 0.91
C ALA A 73 -3.69 -13.18 1.55
N ARG A 74 -4.06 -12.12 2.27
CA ARG A 74 -3.16 -11.15 2.94
C ARG A 74 -3.35 -11.14 4.46
N GLY A 75 -3.56 -12.31 5.04
CA GLY A 75 -3.70 -12.42 6.50
C GLY A 75 -2.44 -12.02 7.25
N THR A 76 -2.53 -11.94 8.56
CA THR A 76 -1.44 -11.55 9.46
C THR A 76 -0.15 -12.33 9.22
N LYS A 77 -0.25 -13.63 8.87
CA LYS A 77 0.91 -14.47 8.58
C LYS A 77 1.69 -13.98 7.36
N VAL A 78 1.00 -13.52 6.32
CA VAL A 78 1.59 -12.99 5.09
C VAL A 78 2.20 -11.62 5.35
N LEU A 79 1.43 -10.71 5.97
CA LEU A 79 1.90 -9.33 6.24
C LEU A 79 3.17 -9.30 7.11
N LYS A 80 3.32 -10.23 8.05
CA LYS A 80 4.52 -10.34 8.90
C LYS A 80 5.79 -10.77 8.15
N GLN A 81 5.67 -11.28 6.94
CA GLN A 81 6.81 -11.70 6.11
C GLN A 81 7.27 -10.59 5.16
N ILE A 82 6.46 -9.55 4.95
CA ILE A 82 6.83 -8.42 4.08
C ILE A 82 7.83 -7.53 4.81
N PRO A 83 9.05 -7.36 4.29
CA PRO A 83 10.08 -6.56 4.95
C PRO A 83 9.74 -5.08 4.85
N ILE A 84 9.63 -4.41 5.99
CA ILE A 84 9.49 -2.96 6.08
C ILE A 84 10.87 -2.36 6.34
N ARG A 85 11.33 -1.47 5.47
CA ARG A 85 12.62 -0.77 5.64
C ARG A 85 12.62 -0.01 6.95
N CYS A 86 13.56 -0.36 7.83
CA CYS A 86 13.74 0.36 9.08
C CYS A 86 14.33 1.75 8.82
N ILE A 87 13.78 2.74 9.51
CA ILE A 87 14.22 4.14 9.49
C ILE A 87 15.04 4.40 10.73
N ASP A 88 16.21 4.96 10.55
CA ASP A 88 17.00 5.52 11.63
C ASP A 88 16.50 6.94 11.91
N PHE A 89 15.73 7.11 12.99
CA PHE A 89 15.17 8.41 13.39
C PHE A 89 16.19 9.34 14.07
N GLU A 90 17.46 9.01 14.08
CA GLU A 90 18.57 9.89 14.43
C GLU A 90 19.30 10.40 13.16
N ASN A 91 19.04 9.77 12.01
CA ASN A 91 19.59 10.14 10.72
C ASN A 91 18.59 11.02 9.93
N GLN A 92 19.01 12.26 9.61
CA GLN A 92 18.16 13.22 8.92
C GLN A 92 17.75 12.77 7.50
N ASP A 93 18.60 12.05 6.78
CA ASP A 93 18.30 11.56 5.44
C ASP A 93 17.23 10.45 5.48
N ASP A 94 17.29 9.57 6.48
CA ASP A 94 16.29 8.53 6.68
C ASP A 94 14.94 9.13 7.10
N ILE A 95 14.94 10.12 7.98
CA ILE A 95 13.74 10.89 8.36
C ILE A 95 13.13 11.55 7.12
N ALA A 96 13.95 12.24 6.31
CA ALA A 96 13.47 12.90 5.10
C ALA A 96 12.81 11.93 4.11
N LYS A 97 13.38 10.73 3.92
CA LYS A 97 12.79 9.66 3.07
C LYS A 97 11.46 9.17 3.63
N HIS A 98 11.39 8.90 4.93
CA HIS A 98 10.15 8.51 5.60
C HIS A 98 9.06 9.55 5.40
N ASP A 99 9.37 10.81 5.69
CA ASP A 99 8.40 11.91 5.65
C ASP A 99 7.95 12.24 4.22
N ASP A 100 8.83 12.11 3.23
CA ASP A 100 8.46 12.25 1.82
C ASP A 100 7.46 11.17 1.39
N ILE A 101 7.70 9.91 1.74
CA ILE A 101 6.78 8.79 1.48
C ILE A 101 5.42 9.03 2.17
N VAL A 102 5.43 9.43 3.44
CA VAL A 102 4.20 9.75 4.19
C VAL A 102 3.41 10.87 3.52
N ARG A 103 4.09 11.95 3.14
CA ARG A 103 3.48 13.11 2.48
C ARG A 103 2.83 12.73 1.14
N ARG A 104 3.51 11.92 0.32
CA ARG A 104 2.99 11.41 -0.96
C ARG A 104 1.78 10.51 -0.74
N GLN A 105 1.86 9.60 0.23
CA GLN A 105 0.76 8.68 0.55
C GLN A 105 -0.51 9.42 1.00
N LYS A 106 -0.37 10.45 1.84
CA LYS A 106 -1.50 11.31 2.23
C LYS A 106 -2.12 12.04 1.04
N LYS A 107 -1.28 12.51 0.08
CA LYS A 107 -1.78 13.13 -1.16
C LYS A 107 -2.54 12.12 -2.03
N LEU A 108 -2.02 10.91 -2.18
CA LEU A 108 -2.70 9.83 -2.92
C LEU A 108 -4.09 9.54 -2.35
N ILE A 109 -4.19 9.40 -1.03
CA ILE A 109 -5.49 9.18 -0.36
C ILE A 109 -6.44 10.35 -0.64
N ALA A 110 -5.98 11.59 -0.45
CA ALA A 110 -6.81 12.77 -0.67
C ALA A 110 -7.32 12.90 -2.12
N ILE A 111 -6.51 12.53 -3.11
CA ILE A 111 -6.94 12.51 -4.54
C ILE A 111 -7.87 11.31 -4.79
N GLY A 112 -7.61 10.16 -4.19
CA GLY A 112 -8.47 8.99 -4.25
C GLY A 112 -9.89 9.28 -3.73
N ASP A 113 -10.00 9.96 -2.60
CA ASP A 113 -11.27 10.39 -2.01
C ASP A 113 -12.04 11.35 -2.94
N LYS A 114 -11.33 12.33 -3.56
CA LYS A 114 -11.93 13.22 -4.56
C LYS A 114 -12.41 12.46 -5.79
N LEU A 115 -11.64 11.47 -6.26
CA LEU A 115 -12.02 10.61 -7.37
C LEU A 115 -13.29 9.80 -7.04
N ALA A 116 -13.40 9.24 -5.85
CA ALA A 116 -14.57 8.50 -5.40
C ALA A 116 -15.84 9.36 -5.43
N GLN A 117 -15.74 10.64 -5.03
CA GLN A 117 -16.86 11.59 -5.05
C GLN A 117 -17.33 11.93 -6.46
N VAL A 118 -16.45 11.93 -7.45
CA VAL A 118 -16.77 12.32 -8.84
C VAL A 118 -16.79 11.14 -9.81
N ARG A 119 -16.77 9.90 -9.32
CA ARG A 119 -16.66 8.68 -10.15
C ARG A 119 -17.69 8.60 -11.29
N ASN A 120 -18.88 9.13 -11.09
CA ASN A 120 -19.98 9.15 -12.05
C ASN A 120 -19.92 10.35 -13.01
N ASN A 121 -18.90 11.21 -12.92
CA ASN A 121 -18.71 12.36 -13.81
C ASN A 121 -17.35 12.26 -14.53
N PRO A 122 -17.30 11.69 -15.76
CA PRO A 122 -16.06 11.45 -16.48
C PRO A 122 -15.23 12.73 -16.72
N ARG A 123 -15.89 13.89 -16.96
CA ARG A 123 -15.20 15.15 -17.20
C ARG A 123 -14.45 15.64 -15.96
N LYS A 124 -15.04 15.49 -14.78
CA LYS A 124 -14.39 15.84 -13.51
C LYS A 124 -13.38 14.78 -13.06
N ALA A 125 -13.63 13.52 -13.35
CA ALA A 125 -12.76 12.41 -12.95
C ALA A 125 -11.45 12.35 -13.77
N ALA A 126 -11.49 12.67 -15.08
CA ALA A 126 -10.33 12.52 -15.96
C ALA A 126 -9.07 13.29 -15.50
N PRO A 127 -9.12 14.58 -15.14
CA PRO A 127 -7.94 15.29 -14.66
C PRO A 127 -7.44 14.72 -13.32
N LEU A 128 -8.34 14.34 -12.41
CA LEU A 128 -7.95 13.73 -11.13
C LEU A 128 -7.29 12.37 -11.31
N LYS A 129 -7.76 11.55 -12.26
CA LYS A 129 -7.11 10.27 -12.61
C LYS A 129 -5.67 10.47 -13.07
N ARG A 130 -5.42 11.45 -13.95
CA ARG A 130 -4.06 11.77 -14.41
C ARG A 130 -3.14 12.16 -13.26
N ILE A 131 -3.62 13.00 -12.33
CA ILE A 131 -2.87 13.41 -11.14
C ILE A 131 -2.62 12.20 -10.25
N PHE A 132 -3.62 11.35 -10.04
CA PHE A 132 -3.52 10.15 -9.21
C PHE A 132 -2.47 9.18 -9.76
N GLU A 133 -2.48 8.89 -11.07
CA GLU A 133 -1.51 8.00 -11.69
C GLU A 133 -0.09 8.58 -11.65
N ALA A 134 0.08 9.88 -11.86
CA ALA A 134 1.39 10.54 -11.72
C ALA A 134 1.92 10.41 -10.29
N LEU A 135 1.09 10.66 -9.28
CA LEU A 135 1.46 10.49 -7.87
C LEU A 135 1.79 9.05 -7.51
N LYS A 136 1.09 8.05 -8.10
CA LYS A 136 1.43 6.63 -7.91
C LYS A 136 2.83 6.31 -8.42
N ILE A 137 3.19 6.82 -9.59
CA ILE A 137 4.53 6.65 -10.17
C ILE A 137 5.58 7.30 -9.28
N GLU A 138 5.35 8.53 -8.85
CA GLU A 138 6.27 9.24 -7.94
C GLU A 138 6.44 8.50 -6.61
N GLN A 139 5.36 7.99 -6.03
CA GLN A 139 5.39 7.20 -4.79
C GLN A 139 6.19 5.92 -4.99
N GLN A 140 5.95 5.20 -6.09
CA GLN A 140 6.68 3.98 -6.42
C GLN A 140 8.18 4.23 -6.57
N ASN A 141 8.56 5.32 -7.25
CA ASN A 141 9.97 5.71 -7.42
C ASN A 141 10.62 6.05 -6.07
N ALA A 142 9.91 6.72 -5.17
CA ALA A 142 10.41 7.00 -3.82
C ALA A 142 10.64 5.71 -3.02
N ILE A 143 9.75 4.72 -3.15
CA ILE A 143 9.90 3.41 -2.51
C ILE A 143 11.06 2.62 -3.14
N ASN A 144 11.19 2.62 -4.47
CA ASN A 144 12.34 2.00 -5.14
C ASN A 144 13.67 2.58 -4.63
N GLY A 145 13.76 3.89 -4.51
CA GLY A 145 14.93 4.58 -3.95
C GLY A 145 15.16 4.25 -2.48
N LEU A 146 14.10 4.09 -1.68
CA LEU A 146 14.19 3.69 -0.27
C LEU A 146 14.86 2.32 -0.10
N TYR A 147 14.55 1.37 -1.01
CA TYR A 147 15.13 0.03 -1.01
C TYR A 147 16.42 -0.08 -1.82
N GLY A 148 16.90 1.00 -2.44
CA GLY A 148 18.11 1.00 -3.27
C GLY A 148 18.00 0.14 -4.52
N MET A 149 16.80 -0.03 -5.07
CA MET A 149 16.55 -0.93 -6.20
C MET A 149 17.11 -0.37 -7.51
N SER A 150 17.95 -1.14 -8.18
CA SER A 150 18.42 -0.86 -9.53
C SER A 150 17.30 -0.95 -10.57
N SER A 151 17.50 -0.34 -11.73
CA SER A 151 16.53 -0.43 -12.84
C SER A 151 16.30 -1.86 -13.33
N ASP A 152 17.31 -2.73 -13.20
CA ASP A 152 17.19 -4.14 -13.61
C ASP A 152 16.34 -4.92 -12.63
N GLU A 153 16.52 -4.72 -11.32
CA GLU A 153 15.69 -5.33 -10.30
C GLU A 153 14.23 -4.86 -10.41
N GLN A 154 14.01 -3.58 -10.66
CA GLN A 154 12.66 -3.04 -10.86
C GLN A 154 11.92 -3.70 -12.04
N ARG A 155 12.65 -4.03 -13.12
CA ARG A 155 12.07 -4.71 -14.30
C ARG A 155 11.72 -6.18 -14.04
N GLN A 156 12.33 -6.82 -13.05
CA GLN A 156 12.03 -8.21 -12.69
C GLN A 156 10.77 -8.36 -11.86
N ILE A 157 10.29 -7.28 -11.24
CA ILE A 157 9.05 -7.30 -10.45
C ILE A 157 7.86 -7.07 -11.39
N PRO A 158 6.89 -7.98 -11.44
CA PRO A 158 5.70 -7.81 -12.27
C PRO A 158 4.89 -6.59 -11.81
N LEU A 159 4.24 -5.91 -12.74
CA LEU A 159 3.33 -4.82 -12.40
C LEU A 159 2.12 -5.35 -11.61
N ILE A 160 1.54 -4.52 -10.75
CA ILE A 160 0.39 -4.91 -9.91
C ILE A 160 -0.72 -5.56 -10.74
N LYS A 161 -1.06 -4.98 -11.91
CA LYS A 161 -2.05 -5.55 -12.83
C LYS A 161 -1.69 -6.96 -13.33
N GLU A 162 -0.40 -7.25 -13.48
CA GLU A 162 0.09 -8.55 -13.94
C GLU A 162 0.05 -9.58 -12.82
N ILE A 163 0.34 -9.17 -11.58
CA ILE A 163 0.21 -10.01 -10.38
C ILE A 163 -1.22 -10.57 -10.27
N TYR A 164 -2.23 -9.73 -10.51
CA TYR A 164 -3.63 -10.14 -10.42
C TYR A 164 -4.17 -10.80 -11.68
N ALA A 165 -3.58 -10.57 -12.84
CA ALA A 165 -4.00 -11.17 -14.10
C ALA A 165 -3.44 -12.59 -14.30
N ALA A 166 -2.29 -12.91 -13.70
CA ALA A 166 -1.62 -14.22 -13.83
C ALA A 166 -2.30 -15.34 -13.03
N ASN A 167 -3.31 -15.00 -12.21
CA ASN A 167 -4.02 -15.89 -11.30
C ASN A 167 -5.53 -15.88 -11.59
#